data_03406d2ac541d04af763cd74905f4197
#
_entry.id   03406d2ac541d04af763cd74905f4197
#
_cell.length_a   1.000
_cell.length_b   1.000
_cell.length_c   1.000
_cell.angle_alpha   90.00
_cell.angle_beta   90.00
_cell.angle_gamma   90.00
#
_symmetry.space_group_name_H-M   'P 1'
#
loop_
_entity.id
_entity.type
_entity.pdbx_description
1 polymer ?
#
loop_
_entity_poly.entity_id
_entity_poly.type
_entity_poly.pdbx_seq_one_letter_code
_entity_poly.pdbx_strand_id
1 'polypeptide(L)'
;MDVVSLFDGISCGMVALERAGIKVDSYTAYEIDKYAIEISKKNYPDIIRPENGDVFCADWNEYKKTRTPNTDLLLIGGSPCTHWSIANANREVTCSGIGYDLFMQYARALHELKPKYFLYENNYRIHKDIVDAISKELGVKPIMIDSALVSAQSRKRYYWTNIPNVTQPTDKGILLKDVIESGTVDRDKSLCVYRRYAGFSGSQSMLCRRYFGKSFGQAIFEGDISSIKQMWKENPHFISFDHNIRQMSVLECERLQTLPDGYTDAISSKIRRYEAIGNGWTVDVIAHILKSIPTE
;
A
#
# COMPACT_ATOMS: atom_id res chain seq x y z
N MET A 1 -9.74 -16.95 -13.39
CA MET A 1 -9.50 -16.99 -11.91
C MET A 1 -10.51 -16.09 -11.23
N ASP A 2 -11.24 -16.58 -10.23
CA ASP A 2 -12.04 -15.73 -9.35
C ASP A 2 -11.15 -15.12 -8.26
N VAL A 3 -11.43 -13.88 -7.89
CA VAL A 3 -10.65 -13.15 -6.88
C VAL A 3 -11.57 -12.61 -5.79
N VAL A 4 -11.18 -12.82 -4.55
CA VAL A 4 -11.75 -12.14 -3.39
C VAL A 4 -10.67 -11.25 -2.79
N SER A 5 -10.94 -9.96 -2.71
CA SER A 5 -10.05 -8.97 -2.11
C SER A 5 -10.66 -8.39 -0.85
N LEU A 6 -9.99 -8.57 0.27
CA LEU A 6 -10.40 -8.01 1.56
C LEU A 6 -9.55 -6.79 1.88
N PHE A 7 -10.20 -5.73 2.39
CA PHE A 7 -9.54 -4.44 2.60
C PHE A 7 -8.96 -3.89 1.29
N ASP A 8 -9.76 -3.97 0.23
CA ASP A 8 -9.33 -3.77 -1.17
C ASP A 8 -8.70 -2.40 -1.45
N GLY A 9 -9.08 -1.40 -0.67
CA GLY A 9 -8.62 -0.03 -0.88
C GLY A 9 -9.01 0.49 -2.26
N ILE A 10 -8.00 0.90 -3.01
CA ILE A 10 -8.15 1.43 -4.37
C ILE A 10 -7.98 0.38 -5.47
N SER A 11 -8.17 -0.88 -5.17
CA SER A 11 -8.02 -2.03 -6.10
C SER A 11 -6.62 -2.19 -6.70
N CYS A 12 -5.58 -1.94 -5.91
CA CYS A 12 -4.19 -2.21 -6.31
C CYS A 12 -4.00 -3.68 -6.72
N GLY A 13 -4.78 -4.60 -6.14
CA GLY A 13 -4.77 -6.02 -6.49
C GLY A 13 -5.16 -6.27 -7.94
N MET A 14 -6.18 -5.56 -8.46
CA MET A 14 -6.62 -5.69 -9.84
C MET A 14 -5.53 -5.19 -10.83
N VAL A 15 -4.93 -4.04 -10.56
CA VAL A 15 -3.80 -3.53 -11.35
C VAL A 15 -2.63 -4.54 -11.36
N ALA A 16 -2.38 -5.18 -10.22
CA ALA A 16 -1.31 -6.17 -10.10
C ALA A 16 -1.60 -7.45 -10.89
N LEU A 17 -2.84 -7.91 -10.91
CA LEU A 17 -3.30 -9.07 -11.70
C LEU A 17 -3.14 -8.81 -13.21
N GLU A 18 -3.53 -7.63 -13.67
CA GLU A 18 -3.32 -7.20 -15.06
C GLU A 18 -1.83 -7.23 -15.44
N ARG A 19 -0.96 -6.67 -14.59
CA ARG A 19 0.48 -6.66 -14.81
C ARG A 19 1.13 -8.04 -14.71
N ALA A 20 0.52 -8.95 -13.97
CA ALA A 20 0.94 -10.34 -13.90
C ALA A 20 0.46 -11.16 -15.10
N GLY A 21 -0.45 -10.62 -15.93
CA GLY A 21 -1.03 -11.33 -17.07
C GLY A 21 -2.05 -12.40 -16.65
N ILE A 22 -2.65 -12.27 -15.45
CA ILE A 22 -3.62 -13.21 -14.94
C ILE A 22 -5.02 -12.80 -15.39
N LYS A 23 -5.70 -13.70 -16.11
CA LYS A 23 -7.09 -13.50 -16.49
C LYS A 23 -8.00 -13.60 -15.27
N VAL A 24 -8.71 -12.53 -14.99
CA VAL A 24 -9.72 -12.46 -13.92
C VAL A 24 -11.09 -12.71 -14.52
N ASP A 25 -11.81 -13.70 -14.00
CA ASP A 25 -13.18 -14.04 -14.43
C ASP A 25 -14.21 -13.31 -13.56
N SER A 26 -13.92 -13.18 -12.26
CA SER A 26 -14.69 -12.32 -11.35
C SER A 26 -13.77 -11.73 -10.26
N TYR A 27 -14.09 -10.51 -9.81
CA TYR A 27 -13.37 -9.86 -8.70
C TYR A 27 -14.38 -9.29 -7.72
N THR A 28 -14.34 -9.79 -6.48
CA THR A 28 -15.21 -9.33 -5.40
C THR A 28 -14.38 -8.59 -4.35
N ALA A 29 -14.68 -7.31 -4.14
CA ALA A 29 -13.94 -6.42 -3.24
C ALA A 29 -14.74 -6.05 -2.00
N TYR A 30 -14.14 -6.25 -0.83
CA TYR A 30 -14.63 -5.77 0.46
C TYR A 30 -13.82 -4.54 0.88
N GLU A 31 -14.46 -3.40 0.94
CA GLU A 31 -13.91 -2.11 1.35
C GLU A 31 -15.01 -1.21 1.92
N ILE A 32 -14.71 -0.44 2.96
CA ILE A 32 -15.67 0.47 3.62
C ILE A 32 -15.33 1.95 3.42
N ASP A 33 -14.10 2.28 3.03
CA ASP A 33 -13.72 3.67 2.76
C ASP A 33 -14.34 4.14 1.44
N LYS A 34 -15.30 5.04 1.54
CA LYS A 34 -16.03 5.58 0.40
C LYS A 34 -15.14 6.23 -0.66
N TYR A 35 -14.02 6.84 -0.26
CA TYR A 35 -13.10 7.48 -1.21
C TYR A 35 -12.26 6.45 -1.96
N ALA A 36 -11.83 5.40 -1.26
CA ALA A 36 -11.17 4.27 -1.91
C ALA A 36 -12.11 3.57 -2.91
N ILE A 37 -13.36 3.34 -2.51
CA ILE A 37 -14.41 2.76 -3.37
C ILE A 37 -14.66 3.64 -4.60
N GLU A 38 -14.70 4.97 -4.46
CA GLU A 38 -14.90 5.90 -5.57
C GLU A 38 -13.76 5.81 -6.60
N ILE A 39 -12.50 5.79 -6.12
CA ILE A 39 -11.31 5.59 -6.98
C ILE A 39 -11.38 4.23 -7.67
N SER A 40 -11.67 3.18 -6.92
CA SER A 40 -11.78 1.82 -7.44
C SER A 40 -12.89 1.71 -8.51
N LYS A 41 -14.07 2.31 -8.27
CA LYS A 41 -15.21 2.31 -9.23
C LYS A 41 -14.88 3.02 -10.53
N LYS A 42 -14.12 4.12 -10.49
CA LYS A 42 -13.72 4.83 -11.70
C LYS A 42 -12.81 3.99 -12.59
N ASN A 43 -11.84 3.31 -11.97
CA ASN A 43 -10.86 2.53 -12.73
C ASN A 43 -11.41 1.15 -13.13
N TYR A 44 -12.23 0.54 -12.26
CA TYR A 44 -12.77 -0.82 -12.44
C TYR A 44 -14.26 -0.86 -12.07
N PRO A 45 -15.15 -0.40 -12.95
CA PRO A 45 -16.60 -0.38 -12.69
C PRO A 45 -17.18 -1.78 -12.48
N ASP A 46 -16.62 -2.79 -13.13
CA ASP A 46 -17.14 -4.17 -13.14
C ASP A 46 -16.75 -4.99 -11.88
N ILE A 47 -15.94 -4.45 -10.99
CA ILE A 47 -15.65 -5.10 -9.71
C ILE A 47 -16.93 -5.24 -8.89
N ILE A 48 -17.21 -6.45 -8.44
CA ILE A 48 -18.35 -6.76 -7.56
C ILE A 48 -18.07 -6.21 -6.17
N ARG A 49 -18.93 -5.34 -5.66
CA ARG A 49 -18.82 -4.75 -4.33
C ARG A 49 -20.09 -5.06 -3.55
N PRO A 50 -20.02 -5.95 -2.54
CA PRO A 50 -21.13 -6.20 -1.64
C PRO A 50 -21.63 -4.90 -1.03
N GLU A 51 -22.95 -4.77 -0.83
CA GLU A 51 -23.61 -3.52 -0.39
C GLU A 51 -23.00 -2.98 0.92
N ASN A 52 -22.69 -3.86 1.87
CA ASN A 52 -22.10 -3.46 3.13
C ASN A 52 -20.57 -3.23 3.02
N GLY A 53 -19.86 -3.99 2.17
CA GLY A 53 -18.40 -3.91 2.02
C GLY A 53 -17.58 -4.25 3.29
N ASP A 54 -18.23 -4.47 4.43
CA ASP A 54 -17.60 -4.79 5.70
C ASP A 54 -17.28 -6.28 5.78
N VAL A 55 -16.02 -6.60 6.03
CA VAL A 55 -15.53 -7.98 6.15
C VAL A 55 -16.19 -8.76 7.30
N PHE A 56 -16.64 -8.08 8.36
CA PHE A 56 -17.38 -8.71 9.46
C PHE A 56 -18.76 -9.21 9.03
N CYS A 57 -19.35 -8.58 8.02
CA CYS A 57 -20.67 -8.92 7.47
C CYS A 57 -20.60 -9.88 6.27
N ALA A 58 -19.41 -10.30 5.85
CA ALA A 58 -19.25 -11.17 4.70
C ALA A 58 -19.87 -12.56 4.93
N ASP A 59 -20.79 -12.94 4.03
CA ASP A 59 -21.39 -14.29 3.99
C ASP A 59 -20.70 -15.14 2.91
N TRP A 60 -19.77 -15.98 3.34
CA TRP A 60 -19.01 -16.83 2.44
C TRP A 60 -19.85 -17.98 1.84
N ASN A 61 -20.95 -18.35 2.48
CA ASN A 61 -21.85 -19.38 1.91
C ASN A 61 -22.64 -18.79 0.74
N GLU A 62 -23.09 -17.54 0.86
CA GLU A 62 -23.74 -16.85 -0.26
C GLU A 62 -22.74 -16.61 -1.41
N TYR A 63 -21.53 -16.13 -1.09
CA TYR A 63 -20.47 -15.95 -2.09
C TYR A 63 -20.19 -17.25 -2.87
N LYS A 64 -20.11 -18.42 -2.19
CA LYS A 64 -19.86 -19.70 -2.84
C LYS A 64 -20.93 -20.09 -3.87
N LYS A 65 -22.19 -19.65 -3.69
CA LYS A 65 -23.28 -19.91 -4.67
C LYS A 65 -23.13 -19.08 -5.96
N THR A 66 -22.47 -17.92 -5.86
CA THR A 66 -22.31 -16.98 -6.99
C THR A 66 -21.01 -17.19 -7.77
N ARG A 67 -20.11 -18.06 -7.27
CA ARG A 67 -18.82 -18.33 -7.92
C ARG A 67 -18.97 -19.00 -9.28
N THR A 68 -18.04 -18.70 -10.16
CA THR A 68 -17.88 -19.39 -11.44
C THR A 68 -17.50 -20.87 -11.18
N PRO A 69 -18.29 -21.84 -11.67
CA PRO A 69 -17.97 -23.25 -11.48
C PRO A 69 -16.60 -23.60 -12.06
N ASN A 70 -15.84 -24.44 -11.35
CA ASN A 70 -14.53 -24.95 -11.75
C ASN A 70 -13.45 -23.88 -12.00
N THR A 71 -13.61 -22.69 -11.44
CA THR A 71 -12.60 -21.62 -11.54
C THR A 71 -11.74 -21.61 -10.27
N ASP A 72 -10.44 -21.47 -10.42
CA ASP A 72 -9.53 -21.29 -9.30
C ASP A 72 -9.85 -20.01 -8.53
N LEU A 73 -9.75 -20.06 -7.20
CA LEU A 73 -9.95 -18.93 -6.33
C LEU A 73 -8.62 -18.40 -5.79
N LEU A 74 -8.44 -17.10 -5.87
CA LEU A 74 -7.38 -16.34 -5.23
C LEU A 74 -7.98 -15.43 -4.15
N LEU A 75 -7.50 -15.55 -2.90
CA LEU A 75 -7.82 -14.64 -1.82
C LEU A 75 -6.66 -13.67 -1.61
N ILE A 76 -6.89 -12.38 -1.75
CA ILE A 76 -5.90 -11.33 -1.48
C ILE A 76 -6.39 -10.38 -0.42
N GLY A 77 -5.47 -9.75 0.32
CA GLY A 77 -5.85 -8.74 1.30
C GLY A 77 -4.70 -8.28 2.18
N GLY A 78 -4.94 -7.20 2.90
CA GLY A 78 -4.03 -6.68 3.91
C GLY A 78 -4.83 -5.85 4.90
N SER A 79 -5.00 -6.35 6.13
CA SER A 79 -5.77 -5.62 7.13
C SER A 79 -5.11 -4.29 7.49
N PRO A 80 -5.87 -3.25 7.87
CA PRO A 80 -5.33 -1.94 8.20
C PRO A 80 -4.19 -2.00 9.20
N CYS A 81 -3.00 -1.56 8.77
CA CYS A 81 -1.78 -1.61 9.58
C CYS A 81 -1.71 -0.53 10.67
N THR A 82 -2.70 0.37 10.76
CA THR A 82 -2.69 1.51 11.70
C THR A 82 -2.62 1.09 13.16
N HIS A 83 -3.16 -0.08 13.49
CA HIS A 83 -3.15 -0.63 14.83
C HIS A 83 -1.79 -1.17 15.25
N TRP A 84 -0.97 -1.63 14.30
CA TRP A 84 0.34 -2.27 14.52
C TRP A 84 1.53 -1.42 14.11
N SER A 85 1.29 -0.28 13.46
CA SER A 85 2.35 0.59 12.95
C SER A 85 3.15 1.24 14.07
N ILE A 86 4.47 1.28 13.94
CA ILE A 86 5.35 2.04 14.84
C ILE A 86 5.09 3.56 14.83
N ALA A 87 4.38 4.07 13.83
CA ALA A 87 3.95 5.46 13.77
C ALA A 87 2.78 5.76 14.74
N ASN A 88 2.16 4.72 15.30
CA ASN A 88 1.11 4.82 16.32
C ASN A 88 1.74 4.59 17.71
N ALA A 89 1.75 5.62 18.55
CA ALA A 89 2.30 5.53 19.91
C ALA A 89 1.53 4.49 20.77
N ASN A 90 0.25 4.27 20.50
CA ASN A 90 -0.62 3.31 21.18
C ASN A 90 -0.85 2.04 20.36
N ARG A 91 0.18 1.61 19.60
CA ARG A 91 0.05 0.42 18.78
C ARG A 91 -0.21 -0.83 19.60
N GLU A 92 -1.00 -1.72 19.06
CA GLU A 92 -1.22 -3.05 19.61
C GLU A 92 0.08 -3.89 19.41
N VAL A 93 0.47 -4.59 20.47
CA VAL A 93 1.67 -5.45 20.47
C VAL A 93 1.33 -6.91 20.82
N THR A 94 0.04 -7.19 21.03
CA THR A 94 -0.51 -8.51 21.38
C THR A 94 -1.52 -8.98 20.33
N CYS A 95 -1.84 -10.26 20.36
CA CYS A 95 -2.87 -10.87 19.51
C CYS A 95 -4.28 -10.59 20.04
N SER A 96 -4.54 -9.33 20.36
CA SER A 96 -5.85 -8.83 20.84
C SER A 96 -6.06 -7.42 20.31
N GLY A 97 -7.31 -6.98 20.25
CA GLY A 97 -7.70 -5.69 19.74
C GLY A 97 -8.12 -5.72 18.28
N ILE A 98 -8.60 -4.57 17.80
CA ILE A 98 -9.26 -4.46 16.50
C ILE A 98 -8.35 -4.82 15.32
N GLY A 99 -7.04 -4.58 15.42
CA GLY A 99 -6.10 -4.95 14.37
C GLY A 99 -6.04 -6.48 14.19
N TYR A 100 -6.04 -7.22 15.29
CA TYR A 100 -6.06 -8.67 15.24
C TYR A 100 -7.43 -9.22 14.84
N ASP A 101 -8.52 -8.61 15.29
CA ASP A 101 -9.88 -8.99 14.89
C ASP A 101 -10.09 -8.83 13.38
N LEU A 102 -9.56 -7.76 12.78
CA LEU A 102 -9.58 -7.55 11.32
C LEU A 102 -8.76 -8.61 10.59
N PHE A 103 -7.57 -8.98 11.08
CA PHE A 103 -6.81 -10.11 10.54
C PHE A 103 -7.60 -11.42 10.61
N MET A 104 -8.29 -11.68 11.73
CA MET A 104 -9.10 -12.89 11.88
C MET A 104 -10.26 -12.97 10.88
N GLN A 105 -10.76 -11.84 10.33
CA GLN A 105 -11.72 -11.89 9.23
C GLN A 105 -11.06 -12.39 7.92
N TYR A 106 -9.80 -12.04 7.68
CA TYR A 106 -9.06 -12.64 6.56
C TYR A 106 -8.85 -14.15 6.77
N ALA A 107 -8.45 -14.56 7.96
CA ALA A 107 -8.27 -15.96 8.30
C ALA A 107 -9.60 -16.75 8.18
N ARG A 108 -10.73 -16.17 8.62
CA ARG A 108 -12.06 -16.74 8.43
C ARG A 108 -12.36 -16.97 6.95
N ALA A 109 -12.11 -15.97 6.11
CA ALA A 109 -12.29 -16.11 4.66
C ALA A 109 -11.40 -17.22 4.09
N LEU A 110 -10.13 -17.30 4.50
CA LEU A 110 -9.21 -18.35 4.07
C LEU A 110 -9.73 -19.75 4.41
N HIS A 111 -10.20 -19.96 5.65
CA HIS A 111 -10.69 -21.26 6.12
C HIS A 111 -12.02 -21.65 5.48
N GLU A 112 -12.94 -20.70 5.30
CA GLU A 112 -14.25 -20.99 4.74
C GLU A 112 -14.23 -21.11 3.21
N LEU A 113 -13.48 -20.28 2.51
CA LEU A 113 -13.41 -20.27 1.05
C LEU A 113 -12.46 -21.32 0.49
N LYS A 114 -11.43 -21.70 1.24
CA LYS A 114 -10.36 -22.64 0.82
C LYS A 114 -9.81 -22.30 -0.57
N PRO A 115 -9.30 -21.09 -0.76
CA PRO A 115 -8.79 -20.66 -2.06
C PRO A 115 -7.59 -21.52 -2.49
N LYS A 116 -7.39 -21.70 -3.81
CA LYS A 116 -6.21 -22.37 -4.35
C LYS A 116 -4.94 -21.60 -4.00
N TYR A 117 -5.02 -20.27 -4.10
CA TYR A 117 -3.92 -19.35 -3.75
C TYR A 117 -4.41 -18.26 -2.81
N PHE A 118 -3.51 -17.79 -1.95
CA PHE A 118 -3.78 -16.62 -1.13
C PHE A 118 -2.55 -15.74 -1.01
N LEU A 119 -2.79 -14.47 -0.73
CA LEU A 119 -1.78 -13.46 -0.44
C LEU A 119 -2.30 -12.52 0.65
N TYR A 120 -1.62 -12.50 1.80
CA TYR A 120 -1.87 -11.54 2.87
C TYR A 120 -0.65 -10.63 3.05
N GLU A 121 -0.86 -9.31 3.14
CA GLU A 121 0.19 -8.32 3.33
C GLU A 121 0.03 -7.58 4.64
N ASN A 122 1.14 -7.25 5.29
CA ASN A 122 1.13 -6.27 6.38
C ASN A 122 2.51 -5.63 6.59
N ASN A 123 2.55 -4.66 7.50
CA ASN A 123 3.74 -3.89 7.82
C ASN A 123 4.89 -4.78 8.33
N TYR A 124 6.13 -4.48 7.89
CA TYR A 124 7.33 -5.19 8.34
C TYR A 124 7.65 -4.99 9.84
N ARG A 125 7.27 -3.87 10.45
CA ARG A 125 7.62 -3.52 11.85
C ARG A 125 6.50 -3.84 12.86
N ILE A 126 5.66 -4.81 12.58
CA ILE A 126 4.70 -5.33 13.56
C ILE A 126 5.41 -6.17 14.61
N HIS A 127 4.78 -6.31 15.79
CA HIS A 127 5.40 -7.06 16.90
C HIS A 127 5.60 -8.54 16.51
N LYS A 128 6.69 -9.13 16.99
CA LYS A 128 7.05 -10.52 16.64
C LYS A 128 5.94 -11.51 16.98
N ASP A 129 5.30 -11.37 18.13
CA ASP A 129 4.23 -12.29 18.56
C ASP A 129 3.04 -12.26 17.61
N ILE A 130 2.73 -11.09 17.02
CA ILE A 130 1.69 -10.95 15.99
C ILE A 130 2.14 -11.62 14.69
N VAL A 131 3.41 -11.44 14.29
CA VAL A 131 3.97 -12.15 13.11
C VAL A 131 3.87 -13.65 13.27
N ASP A 132 4.23 -14.16 14.44
CA ASP A 132 4.21 -15.59 14.75
C ASP A 132 2.77 -16.13 14.77
N ALA A 133 1.82 -15.36 15.34
CA ALA A 133 0.40 -15.71 15.35
C ALA A 133 -0.21 -15.74 13.94
N ILE A 134 0.05 -14.71 13.12
CA ILE A 134 -0.38 -14.67 11.71
C ILE A 134 0.20 -15.86 10.95
N SER A 135 1.50 -16.14 11.13
CA SER A 135 2.18 -17.25 10.44
C SER A 135 1.61 -18.62 10.83
N LYS A 136 1.25 -18.79 12.10
CA LYS A 136 0.59 -20.01 12.61
C LYS A 136 -0.78 -20.17 12.01
N GLU A 137 -1.58 -19.11 11.96
CA GLU A 137 -2.95 -19.14 11.47
C GLU A 137 -3.01 -19.38 9.95
N LEU A 138 -2.11 -18.74 9.19
CA LEU A 138 -2.05 -18.90 7.74
C LEU A 138 -1.24 -20.14 7.29
N GLY A 139 -0.55 -20.82 8.21
CA GLY A 139 0.24 -22.02 7.92
C GLY A 139 1.52 -21.79 7.13
N VAL A 140 1.94 -20.54 6.95
CA VAL A 140 3.14 -20.17 6.17
C VAL A 140 3.94 -19.07 6.89
N LYS A 141 5.25 -19.01 6.61
CA LYS A 141 6.10 -17.92 7.09
C LYS A 141 6.07 -16.74 6.13
N PRO A 142 6.21 -15.49 6.61
CA PRO A 142 6.21 -14.34 5.74
C PRO A 142 7.52 -14.22 4.95
N ILE A 143 7.41 -13.69 3.74
CA ILE A 143 8.52 -13.21 2.94
C ILE A 143 8.57 -11.68 3.11
N MET A 144 9.73 -11.14 3.49
CA MET A 144 9.91 -9.68 3.51
C MET A 144 10.40 -9.22 2.14
N ILE A 145 9.68 -8.27 1.53
CA ILE A 145 10.11 -7.61 0.30
C ILE A 145 10.17 -6.09 0.55
N ASP A 146 11.24 -5.47 0.07
CA ASP A 146 11.35 -4.01 0.01
C ASP A 146 10.94 -3.52 -1.38
N SER A 147 9.95 -2.63 -1.44
CA SER A 147 9.52 -1.99 -2.69
C SER A 147 10.65 -1.23 -3.40
N ALA A 148 11.75 -0.91 -2.72
CA ALA A 148 12.93 -0.28 -3.33
C ALA A 148 13.49 -1.07 -4.52
N LEU A 149 13.25 -2.37 -4.58
CA LEU A 149 13.66 -3.21 -5.71
C LEU A 149 12.88 -2.91 -7.00
N VAL A 150 11.64 -2.45 -6.89
CA VAL A 150 10.75 -2.24 -8.05
C VAL A 150 10.19 -0.81 -8.15
N SER A 151 10.54 0.05 -7.21
CA SER A 151 10.04 1.43 -7.10
C SER A 151 11.13 2.36 -6.59
N ALA A 152 10.89 3.66 -6.66
CA ALA A 152 11.73 4.70 -6.09
C ALA A 152 11.49 4.96 -4.59
N GLN A 153 10.81 4.04 -3.86
CA GLN A 153 10.62 4.14 -2.41
C GLN A 153 11.12 2.91 -1.66
N SER A 154 11.68 3.10 -0.47
CA SER A 154 11.90 2.01 0.48
C SER A 154 10.63 1.80 1.31
N ARG A 155 9.98 0.65 1.09
CA ARG A 155 8.74 0.26 1.76
C ARG A 155 8.78 -1.24 2.03
N LYS A 156 9.31 -1.61 3.19
CA LYS A 156 9.40 -3.01 3.62
C LYS A 156 8.06 -3.51 4.11
N ARG A 157 7.63 -4.68 3.60
CA ARG A 157 6.39 -5.35 3.97
C ARG A 157 6.61 -6.84 4.15
N TYR A 158 5.77 -7.46 4.96
CA TYR A 158 5.63 -8.90 5.04
C TYR A 158 4.50 -9.39 4.15
N TYR A 159 4.76 -10.48 3.46
CA TYR A 159 3.82 -11.15 2.58
C TYR A 159 3.72 -12.61 2.98
N TRP A 160 2.53 -13.06 3.38
CA TRP A 160 2.21 -14.46 3.64
C TRP A 160 1.45 -15.01 2.45
N THR A 161 1.93 -16.09 1.85
CA THR A 161 1.31 -16.68 0.66
C THR A 161 1.69 -18.15 0.53
N ASN A 162 0.78 -18.92 -0.08
CA ASN A 162 1.02 -20.29 -0.53
C ASN A 162 1.39 -20.35 -2.03
N ILE A 163 1.50 -19.20 -2.70
CA ILE A 163 1.98 -19.16 -4.09
C ILE A 163 3.41 -19.71 -4.11
N PRO A 164 3.69 -20.70 -4.98
CA PRO A 164 5.00 -21.36 -4.97
C PRO A 164 6.10 -20.46 -5.55
N ASN A 165 7.35 -20.72 -5.17
CA ASN A 165 8.57 -20.18 -5.77
C ASN A 165 8.65 -18.63 -5.77
N VAL A 166 7.97 -17.95 -4.83
CA VAL A 166 8.10 -16.50 -4.70
C VAL A 166 9.51 -16.15 -4.24
N THR A 167 10.21 -15.34 -5.01
CA THR A 167 11.57 -14.85 -4.75
C THR A 167 11.60 -13.35 -4.54
N GLN A 168 12.75 -12.80 -4.16
CA GLN A 168 12.95 -11.34 -4.19
C GLN A 168 12.88 -10.83 -5.64
N PRO A 169 12.22 -9.70 -5.90
CA PRO A 169 12.27 -9.07 -7.22
C PRO A 169 13.71 -8.68 -7.57
N THR A 170 14.05 -8.73 -8.86
CA THR A 170 15.27 -8.12 -9.36
C THR A 170 15.19 -6.59 -9.18
N ASP A 171 16.28 -5.97 -8.72
CA ASP A 171 16.35 -4.51 -8.60
C ASP A 171 16.26 -3.87 -9.99
N LYS A 172 15.22 -3.05 -10.19
CA LYS A 172 15.00 -2.30 -11.43
C LYS A 172 15.84 -1.02 -11.52
N GLY A 173 16.58 -0.66 -10.48
CA GLY A 173 17.41 0.54 -10.42
C GLY A 173 16.66 1.87 -10.50
N ILE A 174 15.33 1.89 -10.26
CA ILE A 174 14.51 3.11 -10.36
C ILE A 174 14.89 4.07 -9.23
N LEU A 175 15.35 5.25 -9.58
CA LEU A 175 15.76 6.28 -8.61
C LEU A 175 14.63 7.30 -8.37
N LEU A 176 14.67 7.97 -7.21
CA LEU A 176 13.67 8.98 -6.87
C LEU A 176 13.64 10.14 -7.88
N LYS A 177 14.80 10.53 -8.39
CA LYS A 177 14.90 11.56 -9.44
C LYS A 177 14.18 11.20 -10.75
N ASP A 178 13.95 9.91 -11.01
CA ASP A 178 13.34 9.42 -12.26
C ASP A 178 11.80 9.49 -12.21
N VAL A 179 11.21 9.70 -11.02
CA VAL A 179 9.76 9.70 -10.83
C VAL A 179 9.17 11.06 -10.43
N ILE A 180 10.02 12.03 -10.09
CA ILE A 180 9.58 13.40 -9.75
C ILE A 180 9.22 14.20 -11.00
N GLU A 181 8.30 15.15 -10.86
CA GLU A 181 7.85 16.02 -11.96
C GLU A 181 8.81 17.18 -12.20
N SER A 182 9.43 17.71 -11.13
CA SER A 182 10.39 18.83 -11.20
C SER A 182 11.24 18.87 -9.94
N GLY A 183 12.32 19.66 -9.98
CA GLY A 183 13.20 19.87 -8.84
C GLY A 183 14.28 18.79 -8.70
N THR A 184 14.85 18.69 -7.52
CA THR A 184 15.94 17.76 -7.18
C THR A 184 15.67 17.06 -5.86
N VAL A 185 16.37 15.96 -5.61
CA VAL A 185 16.23 15.15 -4.39
C VAL A 185 17.61 14.85 -3.79
N ASP A 186 17.67 14.63 -2.50
CA ASP A 186 18.91 14.40 -1.75
C ASP A 186 19.18 12.92 -1.43
N ARG A 187 18.42 12.00 -2.05
CA ARG A 187 18.56 10.56 -1.88
C ARG A 187 18.03 9.80 -3.08
N ASP A 188 18.52 8.58 -3.27
CA ASP A 188 18.15 7.72 -4.39
C ASP A 188 16.76 7.11 -4.25
N LYS A 189 16.32 6.81 -3.03
CA LYS A 189 15.00 6.22 -2.75
C LYS A 189 14.26 7.04 -1.72
N SER A 190 12.99 7.33 -1.97
CA SER A 190 12.09 7.97 -1.01
C SER A 190 11.89 7.09 0.22
N LEU A 191 11.57 7.73 1.34
CA LEU A 191 10.96 7.03 2.47
C LEU A 191 9.54 6.59 2.09
N CYS A 192 9.02 5.62 2.83
CA CYS A 192 7.68 5.06 2.60
C CYS A 192 6.61 6.17 2.56
N VAL A 193 5.80 6.19 1.50
CA VAL A 193 4.58 7.00 1.45
C VAL A 193 3.61 6.48 2.51
N TYR A 194 3.05 7.36 3.30
CA TYR A 194 2.13 7.02 4.37
C TYR A 194 0.90 7.93 4.38
N ARG A 195 -0.18 7.46 4.98
CA ARG A 195 -1.49 8.09 5.00
C ARG A 195 -1.48 9.60 5.31
N ARG A 196 -0.61 10.07 6.22
CA ARG A 196 -0.55 11.47 6.64
C ARG A 196 0.38 12.35 5.79
N TYR A 197 0.80 11.87 4.61
CA TYR A 197 1.67 12.65 3.72
C TYR A 197 1.04 14.01 3.34
N ALA A 198 -0.28 14.03 3.23
CA ALA A 198 -1.08 15.20 2.90
C ALA A 198 -1.36 16.17 4.06
N GLY A 199 -1.10 15.77 5.29
CA GLY A 199 -1.42 16.60 6.47
C GLY A 199 -0.50 17.83 6.61
N PHE A 200 0.08 18.28 5.48
CA PHE A 200 0.96 19.43 5.43
C PHE A 200 0.26 20.60 4.74
N SER A 201 -0.45 21.40 5.51
CA SER A 201 -0.99 22.72 5.10
C SER A 201 -0.12 23.88 5.57
N GLY A 202 1.10 23.60 6.01
CA GLY A 202 1.98 24.59 6.61
C GLY A 202 2.90 25.31 5.62
N SER A 203 3.54 26.37 6.09
CA SER A 203 4.55 27.13 5.34
C SER A 203 5.75 26.26 4.95
N GLN A 204 6.50 26.67 3.94
CA GLN A 204 7.75 26.02 3.53
C GLN A 204 8.75 25.89 4.68
N SER A 205 8.83 26.88 5.57
CA SER A 205 9.67 26.81 6.77
C SER A 205 9.27 25.64 7.70
N MET A 206 7.97 25.33 7.79
CA MET A 206 7.50 24.17 8.55
C MET A 206 7.84 22.86 7.83
N LEU A 207 7.77 22.82 6.51
CA LEU A 207 8.19 21.65 5.72
C LEU A 207 9.70 21.39 5.92
N CYS A 208 10.55 22.40 5.82
CA CYS A 208 11.97 22.29 6.09
C CYS A 208 12.25 21.77 7.51
N ARG A 209 11.59 22.36 8.51
CA ARG A 209 11.74 21.95 9.91
C ARG A 209 11.37 20.48 10.12
N ARG A 210 10.29 20.02 9.51
CA ARG A 210 9.86 18.62 9.59
C ARG A 210 10.79 17.68 8.84
N TYR A 211 11.21 18.09 7.63
CA TYR A 211 12.09 17.26 6.80
C TYR A 211 13.46 17.08 7.43
N PHE A 212 14.14 18.17 7.75
CA PHE A 212 15.47 18.13 8.38
C PHE A 212 15.42 17.64 9.83
N GLY A 213 14.29 17.85 10.54
CA GLY A 213 14.02 17.27 11.86
C GLY A 213 13.64 15.79 11.82
N LYS A 214 13.68 15.14 10.64
CA LYS A 214 13.38 13.70 10.41
C LYS A 214 11.96 13.28 10.80
N SER A 215 11.03 14.21 10.85
CA SER A 215 9.62 13.95 11.16
C SER A 215 8.70 13.91 9.92
N PHE A 216 9.27 14.12 8.73
CA PHE A 216 8.58 14.11 7.46
C PHE A 216 9.27 13.17 6.46
N GLY A 217 8.49 12.50 5.58
CA GLY A 217 9.01 11.44 4.73
C GLY A 217 9.97 11.92 3.66
N GLN A 218 9.47 12.62 2.63
CA GLN A 218 10.26 13.10 1.50
C GLN A 218 9.84 14.50 1.12
N ALA A 219 10.82 15.32 0.75
CA ALA A 219 10.63 16.65 0.15
C ALA A 219 11.40 16.75 -1.17
N ILE A 220 10.93 17.62 -2.04
CA ILE A 220 11.57 17.98 -3.30
C ILE A 220 12.15 19.37 -3.17
N PHE A 221 13.36 19.57 -3.67
CA PHE A 221 14.07 20.83 -3.63
C PHE A 221 13.97 21.50 -4.99
N GLU A 222 13.52 22.75 -5.01
CA GLU A 222 13.41 23.57 -6.24
C GLU A 222 14.60 24.54 -6.39
N GLY A 223 15.56 24.49 -5.45
CA GLY A 223 16.81 25.23 -5.44
C GLY A 223 18.02 24.35 -5.18
N ASP A 224 19.19 24.99 -4.96
CA ASP A 224 20.38 24.24 -4.59
C ASP A 224 20.27 23.61 -3.21
N ILE A 225 20.31 22.30 -3.18
CA ILE A 225 20.16 21.50 -1.93
C ILE A 225 21.24 21.86 -0.90
N SER A 226 22.46 22.13 -1.36
CA SER A 226 23.60 22.44 -0.47
C SER A 226 23.38 23.76 0.25
N SER A 227 22.95 24.76 -0.47
CA SER A 227 22.59 26.07 0.09
C SER A 227 21.42 25.97 1.07
N ILE A 228 20.37 25.23 0.74
CA ILE A 228 19.22 25.01 1.62
C ILE A 228 19.64 24.28 2.91
N LYS A 229 20.48 23.26 2.81
CA LYS A 229 21.02 22.54 3.97
C LYS A 229 21.90 23.42 4.85
N GLN A 230 22.69 24.29 4.25
CA GLN A 230 23.53 25.24 4.99
C GLN A 230 22.67 26.27 5.72
N MET A 231 21.72 26.89 5.05
CA MET A 231 20.77 27.83 5.66
C MET A 231 20.02 27.20 6.85
N TRP A 232 19.60 25.94 6.71
CA TRP A 232 18.98 25.19 7.82
C TRP A 232 19.93 25.04 9.03
N LYS A 233 21.21 24.73 8.79
CA LYS A 233 22.22 24.60 9.87
C LYS A 233 22.49 25.91 10.58
N GLU A 234 22.55 27.01 9.83
CA GLU A 234 22.85 28.33 10.37
C GLU A 234 21.68 28.93 11.15
N ASN A 235 20.45 28.71 10.69
CA ASN A 235 19.27 29.25 11.36
C ASN A 235 18.03 28.35 11.26
N PRO A 236 17.93 27.28 12.09
CA PRO A 236 16.82 26.33 12.03
C PRO A 236 15.46 26.90 12.42
N HIS A 237 15.39 28.14 12.95
CA HIS A 237 14.15 28.77 13.39
C HIS A 237 13.63 29.85 12.43
N PHE A 238 14.48 30.39 11.57
CA PHE A 238 14.16 31.51 10.73
C PHE A 238 14.48 31.24 9.26
N ILE A 239 13.65 30.44 8.63
CA ILE A 239 13.81 30.16 7.22
C ILE A 239 12.63 30.79 6.50
N SER A 240 12.87 31.97 5.92
CA SER A 240 12.06 32.54 4.86
C SER A 240 12.53 31.94 3.55
N PHE A 241 11.93 30.80 3.15
CA PHE A 241 12.15 30.25 1.83
C PHE A 241 10.97 30.62 0.94
N ASP A 242 11.17 31.55 0.07
CA ASP A 242 10.30 31.70 -1.07
C ASP A 242 10.68 30.63 -2.11
N HIS A 243 9.90 29.55 -2.16
CA HIS A 243 9.86 28.59 -3.24
C HIS A 243 10.99 27.55 -3.41
N ASN A 244 11.76 27.22 -2.36
CA ASN A 244 12.90 26.30 -2.53
C ASN A 244 12.65 24.84 -2.10
N ILE A 245 11.50 24.52 -1.53
CA ILE A 245 11.16 23.16 -1.08
C ILE A 245 9.65 22.93 -1.18
N ARG A 246 9.27 21.76 -1.69
CA ARG A 246 7.87 21.32 -1.75
C ARG A 246 7.70 19.88 -1.28
N GLN A 247 6.49 19.53 -0.93
CA GLN A 247 6.15 18.12 -0.75
C GLN A 247 6.01 17.42 -2.12
N MET A 248 6.08 16.11 -2.12
CA MET A 248 5.78 15.33 -3.31
C MET A 248 4.34 15.54 -3.74
N SER A 249 4.11 15.62 -5.04
CA SER A 249 2.76 15.67 -5.60
C SER A 249 2.02 14.35 -5.44
N VAL A 250 0.71 14.38 -5.67
CA VAL A 250 -0.10 13.15 -5.69
C VAL A 250 0.40 12.21 -6.78
N LEU A 251 0.72 12.74 -7.96
CA LEU A 251 1.23 11.99 -9.10
C LEU A 251 2.56 11.30 -8.76
N GLU A 252 3.49 12.01 -8.13
CA GLU A 252 4.75 11.42 -7.69
C GLU A 252 4.53 10.29 -6.66
N CYS A 253 3.53 10.44 -5.77
CA CYS A 253 3.16 9.39 -4.83
C CYS A 253 2.49 8.18 -5.51
N GLU A 254 1.68 8.39 -6.55
CA GLU A 254 1.14 7.31 -7.39
C GLU A 254 2.28 6.52 -8.05
N ARG A 255 3.27 7.21 -8.64
CA ARG A 255 4.47 6.60 -9.23
C ARG A 255 5.29 5.82 -8.20
N LEU A 256 5.42 6.31 -6.95
CA LEU A 256 6.08 5.56 -5.88
C LEU A 256 5.36 4.26 -5.51
N GLN A 257 4.04 4.21 -5.64
CA GLN A 257 3.27 2.97 -5.48
C GLN A 257 3.16 2.16 -6.78
N THR A 258 3.88 2.60 -7.82
CA THR A 258 3.84 2.00 -9.16
C THR A 258 2.41 1.92 -9.72
N LEU A 259 1.55 2.87 -9.38
CA LEU A 259 0.23 3.06 -9.96
C LEU A 259 0.35 3.78 -11.30
N PRO A 260 -0.64 3.66 -12.20
CA PRO A 260 -0.75 4.54 -13.36
C PRO A 260 -0.87 6.01 -12.95
N ASP A 261 -0.33 6.92 -13.77
CA ASP A 261 -0.46 8.35 -13.54
C ASP A 261 -1.94 8.77 -13.55
N GLY A 262 -2.36 9.56 -12.55
CA GLY A 262 -3.75 10.02 -12.42
C GLY A 262 -4.73 8.96 -11.89
N TYR A 263 -4.24 7.83 -11.41
CA TYR A 263 -5.08 6.72 -10.94
C TYR A 263 -6.11 7.14 -9.88
N THR A 264 -5.75 8.08 -9.01
CA THR A 264 -6.60 8.54 -7.90
C THR A 264 -7.39 9.81 -8.20
N ASP A 265 -7.45 10.29 -9.44
CA ASP A 265 -8.10 11.56 -9.81
C ASP A 265 -9.65 11.52 -9.86
N ALA A 266 -10.25 10.37 -9.53
CA ALA A 266 -11.68 10.23 -9.30
C ALA A 266 -12.21 11.22 -8.25
N ILE A 267 -11.38 11.55 -7.28
CA ILE A 267 -11.73 12.44 -6.17
C ILE A 267 -10.89 13.72 -6.19
N SER A 268 -11.51 14.86 -5.89
CA SER A 268 -10.85 16.18 -5.91
C SER A 268 -9.96 16.42 -4.67
N SER A 269 -10.24 15.77 -3.55
CA SER A 269 -9.53 15.98 -2.30
C SER A 269 -8.13 15.39 -2.32
N LYS A 270 -7.10 16.22 -2.46
CA LYS A 270 -5.69 15.80 -2.40
C LYS A 270 -5.38 15.01 -1.11
N ILE A 271 -5.94 15.40 0.03
CA ILE A 271 -5.73 14.71 1.31
C ILE A 271 -6.19 13.26 1.22
N ARG A 272 -7.39 13.02 0.69
CA ARG A 272 -7.94 11.67 0.54
C ARG A 272 -7.20 10.84 -0.50
N ARG A 273 -6.69 11.49 -1.56
CA ARG A 273 -5.83 10.83 -2.54
C ARG A 273 -4.53 10.31 -1.90
N TYR A 274 -3.84 11.14 -1.13
CA TYR A 274 -2.63 10.71 -0.39
C TYR A 274 -2.94 9.61 0.63
N GLU A 275 -4.08 9.69 1.35
CA GLU A 275 -4.50 8.64 2.28
C GLU A 275 -4.70 7.31 1.56
N ALA A 276 -5.40 7.32 0.45
CA ALA A 276 -5.67 6.15 -0.37
C ALA A 276 -4.37 5.52 -0.94
N ILE A 277 -3.48 6.36 -1.49
CA ILE A 277 -2.17 5.92 -2.00
C ILE A 277 -1.30 5.35 -0.86
N GLY A 278 -1.26 6.03 0.29
CA GLY A 278 -0.46 5.61 1.45
C GLY A 278 -0.91 4.27 2.05
N ASN A 279 -2.23 4.00 2.02
CA ASN A 279 -2.81 2.72 2.44
C ASN A 279 -2.66 1.63 1.37
N GLY A 280 -2.52 2.00 0.10
CA GLY A 280 -2.40 1.07 -1.02
C GLY A 280 -1.09 0.27 -1.04
N TRP A 281 -1.06 -0.74 -1.87
CA TRP A 281 0.13 -1.56 -2.12
C TRP A 281 1.06 -0.91 -3.14
N THR A 282 2.35 -1.28 -3.10
CA THR A 282 3.24 -1.09 -4.25
C THR A 282 2.90 -2.18 -5.26
N VAL A 283 2.22 -1.78 -6.33
CA VAL A 283 1.58 -2.71 -7.29
C VAL A 283 2.57 -3.69 -7.90
N ASP A 284 3.77 -3.23 -8.28
CA ASP A 284 4.78 -4.09 -8.91
C ASP A 284 5.33 -5.17 -7.98
N VAL A 285 5.29 -4.99 -6.65
CA VAL A 285 5.62 -6.08 -5.71
C VAL A 285 4.55 -7.16 -5.76
N ILE A 286 3.28 -6.77 -5.73
CA ILE A 286 2.16 -7.72 -5.79
C ILE A 286 2.15 -8.44 -7.14
N ALA A 287 2.34 -7.71 -8.24
CA ALA A 287 2.45 -8.30 -9.57
C ALA A 287 3.61 -9.31 -9.66
N HIS A 288 4.76 -9.02 -9.05
CA HIS A 288 5.89 -9.95 -8.98
C HIS A 288 5.51 -11.24 -8.25
N ILE A 289 4.84 -11.15 -7.09
CA ILE A 289 4.39 -12.32 -6.34
C ILE A 289 3.38 -13.14 -7.17
N LEU A 290 2.39 -12.46 -7.77
CA LEU A 290 1.34 -13.10 -8.55
C LEU A 290 1.85 -13.79 -9.81
N LYS A 291 2.94 -13.30 -10.43
CA LYS A 291 3.58 -13.95 -11.58
C LYS A 291 4.14 -15.35 -11.27
N SER A 292 4.30 -15.70 -9.99
CA SER A 292 4.72 -17.03 -9.58
C SER A 292 3.54 -18.03 -9.52
N ILE A 293 2.31 -17.59 -9.76
CA ILE A 293 1.17 -18.49 -9.92
C ILE A 293 1.39 -19.29 -11.21
N PRO A 294 1.39 -20.64 -11.14
CA PRO A 294 1.55 -21.46 -12.33
C PRO A 294 0.48 -21.16 -13.38
N THR A 295 0.89 -20.87 -14.60
CA THR A 295 -0.01 -20.86 -15.76
C THR A 295 -0.19 -22.30 -16.23
N GLU A 296 -1.45 -22.74 -16.28
CA GLU A 296 -1.79 -24.08 -16.84
C GLU A 296 -1.47 -24.12 -18.33
#